data_00d0394f8c675489cf83aeb44f4b5847
#
_entry.id   00d0394f8c675489cf83aeb44f4b5847
#
_cell.length_a   1.000
_cell.length_b   1.000
_cell.length_c   1.000
_cell.angle_alpha   90.00
_cell.angle_beta   90.00
_cell.angle_gamma   90.00
#
_symmetry.space_group_name_H-M   'P 1'
#
loop_
_entity.id
_entity.type
_entity.pdbx_description
1 polymer ?
#
loop_
_entity_poly.entity_id
_entity_poly.type
_entity_poly.pdbx_seq_one_letter_code
_entity_poly.pdbx_strand_id
1 'polypeptide(L)'
;PYRNYMKRAPHDEDHILYFSVLDTHNRLIMLEKQLEEMGFAGKLKFLLEDHVFGEKSLLKILSIEASPRNMLDRLMKMLHVHHSIVYGDKDSETCCDVAVADSDFNRIVQNIRADYTGRKRKTRVSKKLEDIRN
;
A
#
# COMPACT_ATOMS: atom_id res chain seq x y z
N PRO A 1 17.32 15.73 0.79
CA PRO A 1 16.94 14.67 -0.12
C PRO A 1 17.24 15.12 -1.54
N TYR A 2 18.19 14.47 -2.17
CA TYR A 2 18.62 14.78 -3.54
C TYR A 2 17.54 14.28 -4.50
N ARG A 3 16.84 15.21 -5.14
CA ARG A 3 15.98 14.89 -6.27
C ARG A 3 16.85 14.83 -7.52
N ASN A 4 17.11 13.64 -8.00
CA ASN A 4 17.67 13.47 -9.33
C ASN A 4 16.59 13.84 -10.36
N TYR A 5 16.65 15.05 -10.89
CA TYR A 5 15.83 15.43 -12.03
C TYR A 5 16.39 14.71 -13.25
N MET A 6 15.68 13.76 -13.79
CA MET A 6 16.01 13.23 -15.10
C MET A 6 15.81 14.34 -16.13
N LYS A 7 16.90 14.76 -16.76
CA LYS A 7 16.88 15.73 -17.88
C LYS A 7 16.54 15.08 -19.23
N ARG A 8 16.30 13.79 -19.25
CA ARG A 8 15.99 13.00 -20.44
C ARG A 8 14.63 12.30 -20.31
N ALA A 9 13.99 12.02 -21.42
CA ALA A 9 12.84 11.14 -21.44
C ALA A 9 13.24 9.73 -20.95
N PRO A 10 12.35 8.99 -20.26
CA PRO A 10 12.59 7.61 -19.90
C PRO A 10 12.89 6.75 -21.13
N HIS A 11 13.78 5.78 -21.02
CA HIS A 11 14.03 4.76 -22.03
C HIS A 11 13.16 3.53 -21.78
N ASP A 12 12.96 2.71 -22.81
CA ASP A 12 12.17 1.47 -22.71
C ASP A 12 12.70 0.48 -21.66
N GLU A 13 13.99 0.56 -21.34
CA GLU A 13 14.64 -0.27 -20.30
C GLU A 13 14.48 0.27 -18.88
N ASP A 14 14.00 1.52 -18.72
CA ASP A 14 13.79 2.13 -17.41
C ASP A 14 12.54 1.52 -16.75
N HIS A 15 12.68 1.00 -15.55
CA HIS A 15 11.55 0.55 -14.73
C HIS A 15 10.92 1.73 -14.01
N ILE A 16 9.83 2.26 -14.57
CA ILE A 16 9.10 3.39 -14.01
C ILE A 16 8.12 2.86 -12.96
N LEU A 17 8.28 3.30 -11.71
CA LEU A 17 7.40 2.92 -10.60
C LEU A 17 6.16 3.81 -10.56
N TYR A 18 6.33 5.11 -10.72
CA TYR A 18 5.27 6.10 -10.75
C TYR A 18 5.76 7.42 -11.34
N PHE A 19 4.82 8.24 -11.78
CA PHE A 19 5.06 9.65 -12.11
C PHE A 19 4.52 10.54 -11.00
N SER A 20 5.17 11.68 -10.79
CA SER A 20 4.63 12.73 -9.92
C SER A 20 4.68 14.07 -10.63
N VAL A 21 3.56 14.78 -10.59
CA VAL A 21 3.38 16.09 -11.22
C VAL A 21 2.97 17.09 -10.16
N LEU A 22 3.67 18.21 -10.08
CA LEU A 22 3.39 19.30 -9.15
C LEU A 22 2.87 20.52 -9.91
N ASP A 23 1.61 20.86 -9.72
CA ASP A 23 0.97 22.04 -10.34
C ASP A 23 -0.23 22.51 -9.48
N THR A 24 -1.02 23.45 -9.99
CA THR A 24 -2.27 23.84 -9.37
C THR A 24 -3.30 22.71 -9.44
N HIS A 25 -4.16 22.60 -8.43
CA HIS A 25 -5.19 21.57 -8.33
C HIS A 25 -6.01 21.39 -9.65
N ASN A 26 -6.50 22.50 -10.19
CA ASN A 26 -7.32 22.46 -11.41
C ASN A 26 -6.57 21.88 -12.64
N ARG A 27 -5.28 22.19 -12.79
CA ARG A 27 -4.47 21.66 -13.89
C ARG A 27 -4.22 20.16 -13.74
N LEU A 28 -4.06 19.69 -12.52
CA LEU A 28 -3.87 18.27 -12.24
C LEU A 28 -5.14 17.47 -12.52
N ILE A 29 -6.32 17.98 -12.17
CA ILE A 29 -7.61 17.38 -12.56
C ILE A 29 -7.79 17.34 -14.07
N MET A 30 -7.39 18.40 -14.78
CA MET A 30 -7.45 18.40 -16.25
C MET A 30 -6.51 17.35 -16.84
N LEU A 31 -5.31 17.18 -16.29
CA LEU A 31 -4.36 16.17 -16.72
C LEU A 31 -4.91 14.76 -16.51
N GLU A 32 -5.51 14.48 -15.35
CA GLU A 32 -6.17 13.21 -15.05
C GLU A 32 -7.22 12.87 -16.12
N LYS A 33 -8.16 13.78 -16.38
CA LYS A 33 -9.18 13.62 -17.42
C LYS A 33 -8.61 13.36 -18.80
N GLN A 34 -7.57 14.12 -19.20
CA GLN A 34 -6.92 13.92 -20.49
C GLN A 34 -6.30 12.51 -20.60
N LEU A 35 -5.66 12.02 -19.54
CA LEU A 35 -5.08 10.67 -19.53
C LEU A 35 -6.17 9.60 -19.63
N GLU A 36 -7.31 9.78 -18.95
CA GLU A 36 -8.46 8.87 -19.07
C GLU A 36 -9.01 8.85 -20.52
N GLU A 37 -9.19 10.02 -21.14
CA GLU A 37 -9.66 10.16 -22.52
C GLU A 37 -8.67 9.56 -23.55
N MET A 38 -7.37 9.57 -23.27
CA MET A 38 -6.34 8.92 -24.08
C MET A 38 -6.35 7.39 -24.02
N GLY A 39 -7.26 6.77 -23.27
CA GLY A 39 -7.42 5.32 -23.16
C GLY A 39 -6.65 4.68 -22.00
N PHE A 40 -6.23 5.47 -21.02
CA PHE A 40 -5.64 4.99 -19.78
C PHE A 40 -6.66 4.78 -18.65
N ALA A 41 -7.94 5.03 -18.92
CA ALA A 41 -9.02 4.73 -17.97
C ALA A 41 -8.95 3.27 -17.50
N GLY A 42 -8.97 3.06 -16.18
CA GLY A 42 -8.88 1.72 -15.58
C GLY A 42 -7.49 1.06 -15.66
N LYS A 43 -6.47 1.72 -16.21
CA LYS A 43 -5.09 1.23 -16.24
C LYS A 43 -4.18 1.97 -15.26
N LEU A 44 -4.53 3.20 -14.96
CA LEU A 44 -3.80 4.07 -14.05
C LEU A 44 -4.62 4.36 -12.81
N LYS A 45 -3.91 4.58 -11.70
CA LYS A 45 -4.45 5.10 -10.45
C LYS A 45 -3.87 6.48 -10.22
N PHE A 46 -4.75 7.41 -9.87
CA PHE A 46 -4.40 8.80 -9.58
C PHE A 46 -4.55 9.07 -8.08
N LEU A 47 -3.52 9.62 -7.46
CA LEU A 47 -3.53 10.05 -6.07
C LEU A 47 -3.20 11.53 -6.02
N LEU A 48 -4.19 12.35 -5.72
CA LEU A 48 -4.06 13.80 -5.62
C LEU A 48 -3.89 14.18 -4.14
N GLU A 49 -2.79 14.86 -3.84
CA GLU A 49 -2.49 15.43 -2.53
C GLU A 49 -2.51 16.94 -2.64
N ASP A 50 -3.44 17.59 -1.93
CA ASP A 50 -3.58 19.03 -1.98
C ASP A 50 -2.62 19.76 -1.05
N HIS A 51 -2.28 21.01 -1.40
CA HIS A 51 -1.49 21.92 -0.58
C HIS A 51 -0.14 21.38 -0.11
N VAL A 52 0.51 20.56 -0.92
CA VAL A 52 1.82 19.95 -0.57
C VAL A 52 2.92 21.02 -0.50
N PHE A 53 2.85 22.04 -1.39
CA PHE A 53 3.78 23.17 -1.42
C PHE A 53 3.01 24.47 -1.68
N GLY A 54 2.46 25.10 -0.62
CA GLY A 54 1.65 26.29 -0.71
C GLY A 54 0.34 26.01 -1.49
N GLU A 55 0.11 26.73 -2.60
CA GLU A 55 -1.07 26.56 -3.45
C GLU A 55 -0.94 25.40 -4.47
N LYS A 56 0.17 24.69 -4.46
CA LYS A 56 0.41 23.58 -5.39
C LYS A 56 0.01 22.25 -4.76
N SER A 57 -0.64 21.44 -5.60
CA SER A 57 -1.00 20.05 -5.32
C SER A 57 -0.06 19.10 -6.03
N LEU A 58 0.05 17.89 -5.55
CA LEU A 58 0.87 16.83 -6.10
C LEU A 58 -0.03 15.69 -6.62
N LEU A 59 0.06 15.40 -7.91
CA LEU A 59 -0.58 14.24 -8.52
C LEU A 59 0.44 13.12 -8.68
N LYS A 60 0.19 11.98 -8.03
CA LYS A 60 0.93 10.74 -8.26
C LYS A 60 0.12 9.85 -9.21
N ILE A 61 0.78 9.38 -10.27
CA ILE A 61 0.19 8.52 -11.30
C ILE A 61 0.89 7.17 -11.23
N LEU A 62 0.13 6.12 -10.90
CA LEU A 62 0.63 4.77 -10.70
C LEU A 62 -0.09 3.79 -11.62
N SER A 63 0.48 2.62 -11.82
CA SER A 63 -0.27 1.51 -12.41
C SER A 63 -1.43 1.11 -11.48
N ILE A 64 -2.57 0.74 -12.03
CA ILE A 64 -3.70 0.21 -11.26
C ILE A 64 -3.31 -1.05 -10.47
N GLU A 65 -2.32 -1.80 -10.95
CA GLU A 65 -1.81 -2.99 -10.27
C GLU A 65 -0.91 -2.66 -9.07
N ALA A 66 -0.40 -1.44 -8.97
CA ALA A 66 0.46 -0.98 -7.87
C ALA A 66 -0.36 -0.63 -6.62
N SER A 67 -1.26 -1.53 -6.22
CA SER A 67 -2.02 -1.38 -4.96
C SER A 67 -1.30 -2.10 -3.81
N PRO A 68 -1.41 -1.61 -2.56
CA PRO A 68 -0.88 -2.31 -1.40
C PRO A 68 -1.37 -3.74 -1.28
N ARG A 69 -2.61 -4.01 -1.67
CA ARG A 69 -3.20 -5.36 -1.67
C ARG A 69 -2.50 -6.28 -2.67
N ASN A 70 -2.35 -5.85 -3.91
CA ASN A 70 -1.67 -6.62 -4.94
C ASN A 70 -0.20 -6.89 -4.57
N MET A 71 0.47 -5.90 -3.97
CA MET A 71 1.84 -6.08 -3.49
C MET A 71 1.93 -7.07 -2.34
N LEU A 72 0.99 -7.05 -1.40
CA LEU A 72 0.91 -8.03 -0.32
C LEU A 72 0.70 -9.45 -0.87
N ASP A 73 -0.26 -9.63 -1.77
CA ASP A 73 -0.54 -10.93 -2.39
C ASP A 73 0.68 -11.47 -3.16
N ARG A 74 1.41 -10.60 -3.85
CA ARG A 74 2.66 -10.96 -4.54
C ARG A 74 3.74 -11.36 -3.54
N LEU A 75 3.91 -10.61 -2.46
CA LEU A 75 4.87 -10.91 -1.41
C LEU A 75 4.56 -12.25 -0.74
N MET A 76 3.30 -12.50 -0.41
CA MET A 76 2.86 -13.77 0.17
C MET A 76 3.18 -14.95 -0.73
N LYS A 77 2.94 -14.82 -2.04
CA LYS A 77 3.30 -15.85 -3.03
C LYS A 77 4.81 -16.09 -3.08
N MET A 78 5.62 -15.03 -3.11
CA MET A 78 7.08 -15.12 -3.15
C MET A 78 7.67 -15.78 -1.89
N LEU A 79 7.09 -15.51 -0.73
CA LEU A 79 7.54 -16.05 0.56
C LEU A 79 6.88 -17.38 0.94
N HIS A 80 5.99 -17.92 0.07
CA HIS A 80 5.19 -19.12 0.35
C HIS A 80 4.40 -19.01 1.67
N VAL A 81 3.88 -17.82 1.98
CA VAL A 81 3.08 -17.54 3.16
C VAL A 81 1.61 -17.62 2.81
N HIS A 82 0.82 -18.37 3.58
CA HIS A 82 -0.61 -18.56 3.31
C HIS A 82 -1.52 -17.69 4.17
N HIS A 83 -0.99 -17.09 5.23
CA HIS A 83 -1.75 -16.25 6.15
C HIS A 83 -0.98 -14.97 6.46
N SER A 84 -1.67 -13.85 6.39
CA SER A 84 -1.16 -12.54 6.81
C SER A 84 -2.19 -11.87 7.71
N ILE A 85 -1.75 -10.92 8.50
CA ILE A 85 -2.62 -10.00 9.24
C ILE A 85 -2.15 -8.58 8.91
N VAL A 86 -3.03 -7.80 8.33
CA VAL A 86 -2.78 -6.42 7.98
C VAL A 86 -3.34 -5.51 9.06
N TYR A 87 -2.49 -4.73 9.69
CA TYR A 87 -2.87 -3.66 10.61
C TYR A 87 -2.85 -2.34 9.86
N GLY A 88 -3.89 -1.55 9.99
CA GLY A 88 -3.96 -0.28 9.30
C GLY A 88 -5.10 0.60 9.78
N ASP A 89 -5.15 1.82 9.26
CA ASP A 89 -6.25 2.72 9.48
C ASP A 89 -7.50 2.23 8.73
N LYS A 90 -8.69 2.48 9.31
CA LYS A 90 -9.98 2.14 8.67
C LYS A 90 -10.16 2.83 7.32
N ASP A 91 -9.61 4.02 7.19
CA ASP A 91 -9.73 4.86 6.00
C ASP A 91 -8.60 4.60 4.98
N SER A 92 -7.65 3.70 5.31
CA SER A 92 -6.62 3.32 4.35
C SER A 92 -7.23 2.45 3.25
N GLU A 93 -6.85 2.71 2.00
CA GLU A 93 -7.21 1.88 0.83
C GLU A 93 -6.72 0.42 0.95
N THR A 94 -5.91 0.13 1.93
CA THR A 94 -5.52 -1.20 2.35
C THR A 94 -6.66 -1.79 3.16
N CYS A 95 -7.36 -2.78 2.62
CA CYS A 95 -8.27 -3.60 3.41
C CYS A 95 -7.50 -4.17 4.61
N CYS A 96 -7.57 -3.51 5.77
CA CYS A 96 -6.92 -3.97 6.98
C CYS A 96 -7.78 -5.06 7.65
N ASP A 97 -7.13 -6.10 8.16
CA ASP A 97 -7.78 -7.14 8.96
C ASP A 97 -8.06 -6.63 10.38
N VAL A 98 -7.20 -5.73 10.86
CA VAL A 98 -7.31 -5.11 12.18
C VAL A 98 -7.17 -3.60 12.02
N ALA A 99 -8.26 -2.87 12.26
CA ALA A 99 -8.24 -1.42 12.26
C ALA A 99 -7.57 -0.91 13.54
N VAL A 100 -6.61 -0.03 13.37
CA VAL A 100 -5.93 0.68 14.44
C VAL A 100 -6.31 2.14 14.33
N ALA A 101 -7.07 2.65 15.31
CA ALA A 101 -7.36 4.07 15.38
C ALA A 101 -6.07 4.82 15.77
N ASP A 102 -5.84 5.96 15.09
CA ASP A 102 -4.77 6.91 15.42
C ASP A 102 -3.37 6.33 15.40
N SER A 103 -2.85 5.91 14.29
CA SER A 103 -1.40 5.68 14.02
C SER A 103 -0.47 5.44 15.24
N ASP A 104 -1.04 5.00 16.37
CA ASP A 104 -0.29 4.75 17.59
C ASP A 104 0.55 3.47 17.41
N PHE A 105 1.80 3.68 17.05
CA PHE A 105 2.77 2.62 16.85
C PHE A 105 2.85 1.65 18.06
N ASN A 106 2.74 2.18 19.27
CA ASN A 106 2.77 1.36 20.49
C ASN A 106 1.59 0.39 20.55
N ARG A 107 0.41 0.85 20.14
CA ARG A 107 -0.80 0.03 20.09
C ARG A 107 -0.70 -1.06 19.04
N ILE A 108 -0.13 -0.75 17.88
CA ILE A 108 0.15 -1.73 16.83
C ILE A 108 1.09 -2.81 17.35
N VAL A 109 2.19 -2.44 17.99
CA VAL A 109 3.17 -3.38 18.56
C VAL A 109 2.54 -4.26 19.64
N GLN A 110 1.69 -3.69 20.51
CA GLN A 110 0.98 -4.46 21.53
C GLN A 110 0.02 -5.48 20.91
N ASN A 111 -0.73 -5.09 19.89
CA ASN A 111 -1.64 -6.00 19.18
C ASN A 111 -0.87 -7.15 18.50
N ILE A 112 0.22 -6.85 17.81
CA ILE A 112 1.08 -7.87 17.20
C ILE A 112 1.61 -8.84 18.24
N ARG A 113 2.06 -8.36 19.39
CA ARG A 113 2.55 -9.20 20.49
C ARG A 113 1.44 -10.09 21.06
N ALA A 114 0.24 -9.53 21.25
CA ALA A 114 -0.92 -10.29 21.77
C ALA A 114 -1.31 -11.42 20.80
N ASP A 115 -1.40 -11.14 19.51
CA ASP A 115 -1.73 -12.13 18.49
C ASP A 115 -0.67 -13.24 18.38
N TYR A 116 0.61 -12.86 18.43
CA TYR A 116 1.70 -13.82 18.38
C TYR A 116 1.71 -14.75 19.62
N THR A 117 1.49 -14.20 20.80
CA THR A 117 1.44 -15.00 22.04
C THR A 117 0.19 -15.87 22.11
N GLY A 118 -0.95 -15.36 21.63
CA GLY A 118 -2.21 -16.11 21.54
C GLY A 118 -2.11 -17.31 20.61
N ARG A 119 -1.45 -17.17 19.46
CA ARG A 119 -1.23 -18.26 18.49
C ARG A 119 -0.30 -19.34 19.05
N LYS A 120 0.78 -18.97 19.73
CA LYS A 120 1.67 -19.95 20.40
C LYS A 120 0.93 -20.79 21.46
N ARG A 121 -0.02 -20.18 22.18
CA ARG A 121 -0.85 -20.93 23.16
C ARG A 121 -1.78 -21.93 22.47
N LYS A 122 -2.46 -21.55 21.41
CA LYS A 122 -3.35 -22.45 20.64
C LYS A 122 -2.59 -23.65 20.07
N THR A 123 -1.43 -23.43 19.47
CA THR A 123 -0.60 -24.51 18.89
C THR A 123 -0.09 -25.48 19.95
N ARG A 124 0.25 -25.01 21.16
CA ARG A 124 0.66 -25.88 22.28
C ARG A 124 -0.49 -26.70 22.84
N VAL A 125 -1.70 -26.15 22.92
CA VAL A 125 -2.89 -26.88 23.40
C VAL A 125 -3.29 -27.94 22.38
N SER A 126 -3.27 -27.69 21.10
CA SER A 126 -3.56 -28.68 20.04
C SER A 126 -2.57 -29.86 20.09
N LYS A 127 -1.27 -29.59 20.18
CA LYS A 127 -0.26 -30.65 20.30
C LYS A 127 -0.44 -31.52 21.55
N LYS A 128 -0.78 -30.90 22.68
CA LYS A 128 -0.99 -31.62 23.93
C LYS A 128 -2.25 -32.49 23.92
N LEU A 129 -3.26 -32.14 23.12
CA LEU A 129 -4.47 -32.94 22.93
C LEU A 129 -4.25 -34.11 21.97
N GLU A 130 -3.35 -33.99 20.99
CA GLU A 130 -2.96 -35.07 20.08
C GLU A 130 -2.11 -36.14 20.84
N ASP A 131 -1.20 -35.70 21.72
CA ASP A 131 -0.36 -36.59 22.52
C ASP A 131 -1.15 -37.38 23.61
N ILE A 132 -2.36 -36.94 23.96
CA ILE A 132 -3.24 -37.65 24.94
C ILE A 132 -4.16 -38.65 24.20
N ARG A 133 -4.28 -38.58 22.88
CA ARG A 133 -5.14 -39.45 22.07
C ARG A 133 -4.42 -40.67 21.47
N ASN A 134 -3.11 -40.74 21.60
CA ASN A 134 -2.26 -41.85 21.23
C ASN A 134 -1.78 -42.59 22.48
#